data_4ddfced5201684bfe16bf9255f01825a
#
_entry.id   4ddfced5201684bfe16bf9255f01825a
#
_cell.length_a   1.000
_cell.length_b   1.000
_cell.length_c   1.000
_cell.angle_alpha   90.00
_cell.angle_beta   90.00
_cell.angle_gamma   90.00
#
_symmetry.space_group_name_H-M   'P 1'
#
loop_
_entity.id
_entity.type
_entity.pdbx_description
1 polymer ?
#
loop_
_entity_poly.entity_id
_entity_poly.type
_entity_poly.pdbx_seq_one_letter_code
_entity_poly.pdbx_strand_id
1 'polypeptide(L)'
;MTPNKEDYLKCIYEIGMDIPKITNKEIAARMQVSPPAVTEMIKRMQSENLILKDKKKGYLLTNIGLTLVSELYRKHRLIEVFLVHHLDYTSDQIHEEAEVLEHTVSDFFVERLESMLGFPKTCPHGGTIPAKGEFLVEINNLPLSETKEAGTYLLTRVHDSFDLLKYLEKHAINIGDKLQVQQFDDFSNIFTLIHNNEELLVSLEIAKQLYVEKMN
;
A
#
# COMPACT_ATOMS: atom_id res chain seq x y z
N MET A 1 -16.25 13.29 -5.41
CA MET A 1 -16.51 11.83 -5.33
C MET A 1 -17.00 11.53 -3.91
N THR A 2 -17.83 10.50 -3.69
CA THR A 2 -18.19 10.09 -2.33
C THR A 2 -17.09 9.20 -1.74
N PRO A 3 -16.78 9.24 -0.42
CA PRO A 3 -15.77 8.40 0.20
C PRO A 3 -15.88 6.92 -0.20
N ASN A 4 -17.06 6.36 -0.13
CA ASN A 4 -17.30 4.97 -0.49
C ASN A 4 -16.84 4.59 -1.92
N LYS A 5 -16.96 5.49 -2.91
CA LYS A 5 -16.49 5.24 -4.28
C LYS A 5 -14.96 5.28 -4.37
N GLU A 6 -14.30 6.14 -3.62
CA GLU A 6 -12.85 6.22 -3.52
C GLU A 6 -12.29 4.92 -2.96
N ASP A 7 -12.90 4.39 -1.91
CA ASP A 7 -12.52 3.11 -1.31
C ASP A 7 -12.62 1.95 -2.30
N TYR A 8 -13.69 1.91 -3.11
CA TYR A 8 -13.82 0.90 -4.17
C TYR A 8 -12.74 1.01 -5.24
N LEU A 9 -12.37 2.22 -5.65
CA LEU A 9 -11.30 2.42 -6.63
C LEU A 9 -9.95 1.99 -6.06
N LYS A 10 -9.64 2.36 -4.81
CA LYS A 10 -8.44 1.94 -4.06
C LYS A 10 -8.39 0.41 -3.95
N CYS A 11 -9.48 -0.21 -3.52
CA CYS A 11 -9.62 -1.66 -3.43
C CYS A 11 -9.37 -2.38 -4.78
N ILE A 12 -9.94 -1.88 -5.88
CA ILE A 12 -9.74 -2.46 -7.22
C ILE A 12 -8.27 -2.33 -7.65
N TYR A 13 -7.62 -1.21 -7.36
CA TYR A 13 -6.20 -0.99 -7.62
C TYR A 13 -5.34 -2.00 -6.87
N GLU A 14 -5.55 -2.14 -5.56
CA GLU A 14 -4.80 -3.07 -4.70
C GLU A 14 -4.99 -4.53 -5.10
N ILE A 15 -6.24 -4.96 -5.33
CA ILE A 15 -6.51 -6.33 -5.81
C ILE A 15 -5.75 -6.60 -7.10
N GLY A 16 -5.67 -5.60 -8.00
CA GLY A 16 -4.97 -5.72 -9.28
C GLY A 16 -3.45 -5.88 -9.17
N MET A 17 -2.86 -5.49 -8.03
CA MET A 17 -1.45 -5.75 -7.73
C MET A 17 -1.23 -7.18 -7.24
N ASP A 18 -2.22 -7.77 -6.54
CA ASP A 18 -2.10 -9.08 -5.89
C ASP A 18 -2.50 -10.24 -6.80
N ILE A 19 -3.54 -10.06 -7.61
CA ILE A 19 -4.11 -11.15 -8.40
C ILE A 19 -4.39 -10.76 -9.87
N PRO A 20 -4.28 -11.72 -10.80
CA PRO A 20 -4.39 -11.44 -12.24
C PRO A 20 -5.83 -11.15 -12.72
N LYS A 21 -6.86 -11.43 -11.92
CA LYS A 21 -8.27 -11.26 -12.32
C LYS A 21 -9.13 -10.73 -11.16
N ILE A 22 -9.68 -9.55 -11.35
CA ILE A 22 -10.53 -8.88 -10.36
C ILE A 22 -11.99 -9.19 -10.63
N THR A 23 -12.69 -9.76 -9.65
CA THR A 23 -14.11 -10.12 -9.74
C THR A 23 -14.94 -9.47 -8.62
N ASN A 24 -16.29 -9.48 -8.77
CA ASN A 24 -17.17 -9.01 -7.71
C ASN A 24 -16.94 -9.74 -6.37
N LYS A 25 -16.52 -11.02 -6.43
CA LYS A 25 -16.28 -11.83 -5.23
C LYS A 25 -15.07 -11.31 -4.45
N GLU A 26 -13.96 -11.06 -5.14
CA GLU A 26 -12.74 -10.51 -4.53
C GLU A 26 -13.01 -9.12 -3.93
N ILE A 27 -13.69 -8.24 -4.67
CA ILE A 27 -14.06 -6.90 -4.17
C ILE A 27 -14.97 -7.02 -2.94
N ALA A 28 -16.01 -7.87 -3.00
CA ALA A 28 -16.92 -8.06 -1.87
C ALA A 28 -16.22 -8.58 -0.62
N ALA A 29 -15.29 -9.51 -0.79
CA ALA A 29 -14.48 -10.07 0.31
C ALA A 29 -13.55 -9.01 0.91
N ARG A 30 -12.83 -8.26 0.10
CA ARG A 30 -11.86 -7.22 0.55
C ARG A 30 -12.57 -6.06 1.25
N MET A 31 -13.68 -5.58 0.68
CA MET A 31 -14.49 -4.47 1.22
C MET A 31 -15.45 -4.87 2.33
N GLN A 32 -15.61 -6.17 2.62
CA GLN A 32 -16.57 -6.73 3.59
C GLN A 32 -18.01 -6.29 3.34
N VAL A 33 -18.41 -6.21 2.07
CA VAL A 33 -19.76 -5.81 1.65
C VAL A 33 -20.46 -6.94 0.89
N SER A 34 -21.79 -6.79 0.69
CA SER A 34 -22.57 -7.78 -0.04
C SER A 34 -22.29 -7.75 -1.56
N PRO A 35 -22.31 -8.91 -2.27
CA PRO A 35 -22.12 -8.93 -3.71
C PRO A 35 -23.11 -8.08 -4.53
N PRO A 36 -24.39 -7.91 -4.14
CA PRO A 36 -25.29 -6.95 -4.76
C PRO A 36 -24.81 -5.50 -4.68
N ALA A 37 -24.29 -5.06 -3.50
CA ALA A 37 -23.75 -3.71 -3.34
C ALA A 37 -22.55 -3.47 -4.27
N VAL A 38 -21.63 -4.45 -4.37
CA VAL A 38 -20.53 -4.40 -5.35
C VAL A 38 -21.08 -4.25 -6.77
N THR A 39 -22.08 -5.04 -7.15
CA THR A 39 -22.62 -5.01 -8.50
C THR A 39 -23.21 -3.63 -8.85
N GLU A 40 -23.88 -3.00 -7.91
CA GLU A 40 -24.44 -1.66 -8.09
C GLU A 40 -23.34 -0.61 -8.23
N MET A 41 -22.35 -0.62 -7.34
CA MET A 41 -21.23 0.32 -7.40
C MET A 41 -20.41 0.16 -8.67
N ILE A 42 -20.12 -1.07 -9.09
CA ILE A 42 -19.42 -1.36 -10.35
C ILE A 42 -20.17 -0.77 -11.55
N LYS A 43 -21.48 -0.96 -11.64
CA LYS A 43 -22.30 -0.37 -12.73
C LYS A 43 -22.19 1.16 -12.73
N ARG A 44 -22.25 1.77 -11.56
CA ARG A 44 -22.12 3.22 -11.41
C ARG A 44 -20.73 3.71 -11.85
N MET A 45 -19.66 3.07 -11.39
CA MET A 45 -18.30 3.43 -11.77
C MET A 45 -18.02 3.21 -13.27
N GLN A 46 -18.62 2.18 -13.89
CA GLN A 46 -18.55 1.99 -15.33
C GLN A 46 -19.28 3.10 -16.10
N SER A 47 -20.47 3.53 -15.65
CA SER A 47 -21.20 4.64 -16.28
C SER A 47 -20.46 5.98 -16.16
N GLU A 48 -19.62 6.14 -15.15
CA GLU A 48 -18.75 7.30 -14.94
C GLU A 48 -17.38 7.15 -15.63
N ASN A 49 -17.15 6.08 -16.38
CA ASN A 49 -15.90 5.78 -17.07
C ASN A 49 -14.68 5.70 -16.14
N LEU A 50 -14.85 5.26 -14.91
CA LEU A 50 -13.78 5.08 -13.93
C LEU A 50 -13.13 3.70 -14.04
N ILE A 51 -13.93 2.70 -14.40
CA ILE A 51 -13.50 1.32 -14.58
C ILE A 51 -14.07 0.75 -15.89
N LEU A 52 -13.39 -0.25 -16.42
CA LEU A 52 -13.85 -1.04 -17.54
C LEU A 52 -13.84 -2.54 -17.20
N LYS A 53 -14.58 -3.33 -17.98
CA LYS A 53 -14.61 -4.78 -17.83
C LYS A 53 -13.80 -5.45 -18.94
N ASP A 54 -12.75 -6.14 -18.55
CA ASP A 54 -11.96 -6.99 -19.43
C ASP A 54 -12.38 -8.46 -19.28
N LYS A 55 -12.36 -9.22 -20.39
CA LYS A 55 -12.77 -10.63 -20.40
C LYS A 55 -11.82 -11.54 -19.62
N LYS A 56 -10.52 -11.23 -19.62
CA LYS A 56 -9.49 -12.03 -18.97
C LYS A 56 -9.16 -11.52 -17.55
N LYS A 57 -8.97 -10.20 -17.43
CA LYS A 57 -8.50 -9.54 -16.19
C LYS A 57 -9.62 -9.09 -15.25
N GLY A 58 -10.90 -9.15 -15.68
CA GLY A 58 -12.04 -8.70 -14.87
C GLY A 58 -12.22 -7.19 -14.90
N TYR A 59 -12.23 -6.52 -13.75
CA TYR A 59 -12.36 -5.07 -13.68
C TYR A 59 -10.99 -4.40 -13.71
N LEU A 60 -10.86 -3.36 -14.53
CA LEU A 60 -9.64 -2.56 -14.64
C LEU A 60 -9.98 -1.08 -14.47
N LEU A 61 -9.10 -0.33 -13.84
CA LEU A 61 -9.21 1.12 -13.79
C LEU A 61 -8.92 1.72 -15.18
N THR A 62 -9.69 2.73 -15.54
CA THR A 62 -9.35 3.60 -16.70
C THR A 62 -8.26 4.61 -16.29
N ASN A 63 -7.75 5.40 -17.22
CA ASN A 63 -6.83 6.50 -16.87
C ASN A 63 -7.48 7.48 -15.88
N ILE A 64 -8.79 7.76 -16.01
CA ILE A 64 -9.51 8.60 -15.05
C ILE A 64 -9.52 7.94 -13.67
N GLY A 65 -9.85 6.65 -13.61
CA GLY A 65 -9.83 5.89 -12.35
C GLY A 65 -8.43 5.84 -11.73
N LEU A 66 -7.38 5.63 -12.53
CA LEU A 66 -5.98 5.64 -12.06
C LEU A 66 -5.55 7.01 -11.52
N THR A 67 -5.94 8.11 -12.18
CA THR A 67 -5.66 9.46 -11.67
C THR A 67 -6.32 9.68 -10.30
N LEU A 68 -7.59 9.28 -10.14
CA LEU A 68 -8.29 9.44 -8.87
C LEU A 68 -7.67 8.61 -7.75
N VAL A 69 -7.28 7.38 -8.03
CA VAL A 69 -6.54 6.53 -7.06
C VAL A 69 -5.20 7.17 -6.70
N SER A 70 -4.46 7.69 -7.68
CA SER A 70 -3.17 8.34 -7.43
C SER A 70 -3.30 9.58 -6.55
N GLU A 71 -4.33 10.40 -6.77
CA GLU A 71 -4.61 11.56 -5.92
C GLU A 71 -5.05 11.15 -4.50
N LEU A 72 -5.80 10.05 -4.36
CA LEU A 72 -6.18 9.53 -3.06
C LEU A 72 -4.95 9.06 -2.28
N TYR A 73 -4.08 8.26 -2.88
CA TYR A 73 -2.80 7.85 -2.27
C TYR A 73 -1.89 9.03 -1.95
N ARG A 74 -1.88 10.06 -2.80
CA ARG A 74 -1.14 11.29 -2.53
C ARG A 74 -1.65 11.98 -1.27
N LYS A 75 -2.98 12.14 -1.12
CA LYS A 75 -3.61 12.70 0.09
C LYS A 75 -3.25 11.89 1.32
N HIS A 76 -3.51 10.59 1.27
CA HIS A 76 -3.22 9.66 2.36
C HIS A 76 -1.78 9.78 2.84
N ARG A 77 -0.82 9.60 1.94
CA ARG A 77 0.62 9.57 2.24
C ARG A 77 1.17 10.91 2.74
N LEU A 78 0.65 12.04 2.24
CA LEU A 78 1.02 13.36 2.77
C LEU A 78 0.47 13.57 4.19
N ILE A 79 -0.72 13.08 4.47
CA ILE A 79 -1.31 13.11 5.81
C ILE A 79 -0.48 12.24 6.76
N GLU A 80 -0.09 11.02 6.36
CA GLU A 80 0.79 10.16 7.17
C GLU A 80 2.11 10.87 7.53
N VAL A 81 2.78 11.49 6.55
CA VAL A 81 4.01 12.27 6.80
C VAL A 81 3.77 13.38 7.82
N PHE A 82 2.65 14.09 7.71
CA PHE A 82 2.29 15.14 8.65
C PHE A 82 2.06 14.61 10.06
N LEU A 83 1.29 13.53 10.19
CA LEU A 83 0.96 12.94 11.48
C LEU A 83 2.21 12.48 12.23
N VAL A 84 3.15 11.84 11.54
CA VAL A 84 4.43 11.41 12.14
C VAL A 84 5.33 12.60 12.49
N HIS A 85 5.55 13.52 11.54
CA HIS A 85 6.58 14.55 11.73
C HIS A 85 6.14 15.75 12.59
N HIS A 86 4.83 15.96 12.76
CA HIS A 86 4.31 17.15 13.42
C HIS A 86 3.38 16.85 14.60
N LEU A 87 2.84 15.65 14.69
CA LEU A 87 1.91 15.26 15.75
C LEU A 87 2.37 14.04 16.56
N ASP A 88 3.60 13.53 16.30
CA ASP A 88 4.22 12.42 17.02
C ASP A 88 3.39 11.13 17.06
N TYR A 89 2.58 10.89 15.99
CA TYR A 89 1.88 9.63 15.82
C TYR A 89 2.85 8.49 15.56
N THR A 90 2.54 7.31 16.09
CA THR A 90 3.29 6.08 15.81
C THR A 90 2.89 5.48 14.46
N SER A 91 3.73 4.63 13.87
CA SER A 91 3.50 4.05 12.55
C SER A 91 2.21 3.22 12.45
N ASP A 92 1.76 2.62 13.55
CA ASP A 92 0.49 1.87 13.61
C ASP A 92 -0.75 2.77 13.73
N GLN A 93 -0.61 4.00 14.26
CA GLN A 93 -1.70 4.94 14.47
C GLN A 93 -2.01 5.77 13.22
N ILE A 94 -0.98 6.07 12.40
CA ILE A 94 -1.12 7.02 11.28
C ILE A 94 -2.06 6.52 10.20
N HIS A 95 -2.12 5.21 9.96
CA HIS A 95 -2.91 4.63 8.88
C HIS A 95 -4.43 4.87 9.10
N GLU A 96 -4.95 4.54 10.29
CA GLU A 96 -6.37 4.71 10.61
C GLU A 96 -6.80 6.18 10.53
N GLU A 97 -5.96 7.10 11.03
CA GLU A 97 -6.26 8.52 10.99
C GLU A 97 -6.18 9.08 9.56
N ALA A 98 -5.20 8.66 8.76
CA ALA A 98 -5.07 9.06 7.37
C ALA A 98 -6.24 8.58 6.51
N GLU A 99 -6.75 7.36 6.71
CA GLU A 99 -7.95 6.80 6.06
C GLU A 99 -9.19 7.69 6.27
N VAL A 100 -9.35 8.24 7.47
CA VAL A 100 -10.47 9.15 7.76
C VAL A 100 -10.28 10.51 7.10
N LEU A 101 -9.08 11.06 7.18
CA LEU A 101 -8.78 12.41 6.72
C LEU A 101 -8.72 12.53 5.19
N GLU A 102 -8.23 11.51 4.47
CA GLU A 102 -8.04 11.54 3.01
C GLU A 102 -9.32 11.87 2.24
N HIS A 103 -10.48 11.48 2.78
CA HIS A 103 -11.79 11.72 2.19
C HIS A 103 -12.40 13.09 2.53
N THR A 104 -11.87 13.79 3.53
CA THR A 104 -12.47 15.02 4.08
C THR A 104 -11.66 16.27 3.77
N VAL A 105 -10.36 16.14 3.55
CA VAL A 105 -9.48 17.28 3.26
C VAL A 105 -9.67 17.80 1.85
N SER A 106 -9.63 19.14 1.68
CA SER A 106 -9.69 19.76 0.37
C SER A 106 -8.35 19.68 -0.37
N ASP A 107 -8.38 19.76 -1.72
CA ASP A 107 -7.17 19.80 -2.53
C ASP A 107 -6.29 20.99 -2.17
N PHE A 108 -6.87 22.14 -1.82
CA PHE A 108 -6.13 23.30 -1.35
C PHE A 108 -5.36 23.02 -0.05
N PHE A 109 -5.99 22.31 0.90
CA PHE A 109 -5.31 21.88 2.12
C PHE A 109 -4.12 20.97 1.79
N VAL A 110 -4.31 19.99 0.92
CA VAL A 110 -3.27 19.02 0.52
C VAL A 110 -2.08 19.74 -0.16
N GLU A 111 -2.33 20.71 -1.02
CA GLU A 111 -1.26 21.52 -1.65
C GLU A 111 -0.45 22.32 -0.62
N ARG A 112 -1.12 22.89 0.38
CA ARG A 112 -0.44 23.61 1.47
C ARG A 112 0.34 22.67 2.36
N LEU A 113 -0.23 21.50 2.65
CA LEU A 113 0.41 20.45 3.42
C LEU A 113 1.69 19.98 2.74
N GLU A 114 1.62 19.63 1.45
CA GLU A 114 2.78 19.20 0.66
C GLU A 114 3.90 20.26 0.65
N SER A 115 3.54 21.53 0.46
CA SER A 115 4.50 22.64 0.51
C SER A 115 5.13 22.78 1.89
N MET A 116 4.35 22.67 2.97
CA MET A 116 4.84 22.74 4.34
C MET A 116 5.81 21.60 4.66
N LEU A 117 5.52 20.40 4.14
CA LEU A 117 6.36 19.21 4.32
C LEU A 117 7.61 19.19 3.43
N GLY A 118 7.81 20.19 2.54
CA GLY A 118 8.97 20.26 1.66
C GLY A 118 8.95 19.27 0.50
N PHE A 119 7.76 18.92 0.00
CA PHE A 119 7.57 18.03 -1.14
C PHE A 119 8.19 16.63 -0.94
N PRO A 120 7.78 15.88 0.10
CA PRO A 120 8.31 14.55 0.37
C PRO A 120 8.01 13.61 -0.81
N LYS A 121 8.91 12.66 -1.06
CA LYS A 121 8.79 11.70 -2.16
C LYS A 121 8.22 10.35 -1.71
N THR A 122 8.32 10.06 -0.44
CA THR A 122 7.83 8.82 0.16
C THR A 122 7.13 9.11 1.49
N CYS A 123 6.18 8.26 1.86
CA CYS A 123 5.55 8.27 3.17
C CYS A 123 6.41 7.49 4.20
N PRO A 124 6.04 7.49 5.48
CA PRO A 124 6.77 6.74 6.52
C PRO A 124 6.89 5.24 6.25
N HIS A 125 5.97 4.65 5.49
CA HIS A 125 5.99 3.24 5.10
C HIS A 125 6.81 2.98 3.81
N GLY A 126 7.50 4.01 3.27
CA GLY A 126 8.31 3.92 2.05
C GLY A 126 7.51 3.96 0.74
N GLY A 127 6.19 4.14 0.80
CA GLY A 127 5.33 4.26 -0.38
C GLY A 127 5.56 5.58 -1.12
N THR A 128 5.58 5.53 -2.45
CA THR A 128 5.81 6.71 -3.31
C THR A 128 4.66 7.71 -3.20
N ILE A 129 4.96 8.99 -2.97
CA ILE A 129 3.99 10.08 -3.05
C ILE A 129 4.00 10.61 -4.49
N PRO A 130 2.95 10.33 -5.30
CA PRO A 130 2.91 10.82 -6.67
C PRO A 130 2.77 12.35 -6.70
N ALA A 131 3.38 13.01 -7.69
CA ALA A 131 3.13 14.42 -7.92
C ALA A 131 1.68 14.65 -8.38
N LYS A 132 1.16 15.85 -8.17
CA LYS A 132 -0.21 16.19 -8.54
C LYS A 132 -0.47 15.90 -10.03
N GLY A 133 -1.50 15.10 -10.31
CA GLY A 133 -1.89 14.71 -11.66
C GLY A 133 -1.05 13.61 -12.29
N GLU A 134 -0.05 13.08 -11.61
CA GLU A 134 0.74 11.93 -12.05
C GLU A 134 0.15 10.61 -11.54
N PHE A 135 0.40 9.54 -12.30
CA PHE A 135 0.02 8.21 -11.84
C PHE A 135 0.94 7.71 -10.72
N LEU A 136 0.35 7.01 -9.77
CA LEU A 136 1.11 6.30 -8.74
C LEU A 136 1.98 5.21 -9.39
N VAL A 137 3.28 5.34 -9.24
CA VAL A 137 4.27 4.33 -9.61
C VAL A 137 5.17 4.10 -8.41
N GLU A 138 5.08 2.90 -7.84
CA GLU A 138 5.96 2.55 -6.73
C GLU A 138 7.40 2.35 -7.22
N ILE A 139 8.35 3.01 -6.57
CA ILE A 139 9.77 2.95 -6.95
C ILE A 139 10.47 1.73 -6.34
N ASN A 140 9.98 1.18 -5.23
CA ASN A 140 10.56 0.05 -4.52
C ASN A 140 9.59 -1.14 -4.61
N ASN A 141 9.85 -2.06 -5.56
CA ASN A 141 8.89 -3.10 -5.94
C ASN A 141 9.41 -4.53 -5.80
N LEU A 142 10.63 -4.75 -5.29
CA LEU A 142 11.15 -6.11 -5.10
C LEU A 142 10.65 -6.66 -3.75
N PRO A 143 9.67 -7.56 -3.72
CA PRO A 143 9.23 -8.14 -2.46
C PRO A 143 10.29 -9.11 -1.91
N LEU A 144 10.46 -9.15 -0.60
CA LEU A 144 11.38 -10.06 0.07
C LEU A 144 11.12 -11.52 -0.32
N SER A 145 9.87 -11.88 -0.58
CA SER A 145 9.47 -13.22 -1.01
C SER A 145 10.12 -13.68 -2.32
N GLU A 146 10.59 -12.77 -3.15
CA GLU A 146 11.31 -13.08 -4.40
C GLU A 146 12.83 -13.16 -4.21
N THR A 147 13.34 -12.83 -3.03
CA THR A 147 14.77 -12.80 -2.69
C THR A 147 15.19 -14.06 -1.92
N LYS A 148 15.15 -15.23 -2.56
CA LYS A 148 15.51 -16.49 -1.88
C LYS A 148 17.02 -16.70 -1.66
N GLU A 149 17.87 -15.79 -2.15
CA GLU A 149 19.30 -15.82 -1.96
C GLU A 149 19.70 -15.25 -0.61
N ALA A 150 20.65 -15.91 0.08
CA ALA A 150 21.28 -15.35 1.26
C ALA A 150 21.99 -14.03 0.93
N GLY A 151 21.88 -13.06 1.83
CA GLY A 151 22.46 -11.74 1.61
C GLY A 151 21.86 -10.67 2.51
N THR A 152 22.39 -9.47 2.44
CA THR A 152 21.89 -8.30 3.18
C THR A 152 20.99 -7.46 2.28
N TYR A 153 19.82 -7.15 2.77
CA TYR A 153 18.82 -6.36 2.08
C TYR A 153 18.39 -5.18 2.93
N LEU A 154 18.22 -4.02 2.29
CA LEU A 154 17.67 -2.82 2.91
C LEU A 154 16.15 -2.86 2.79
N LEU A 155 15.42 -2.73 3.89
CA LEU A 155 13.96 -2.59 3.87
C LEU A 155 13.60 -1.18 3.39
N THR A 156 12.98 -1.09 2.22
CA THR A 156 12.72 0.19 1.54
C THR A 156 11.25 0.59 1.55
N ARG A 157 10.34 -0.38 1.61
CA ARG A 157 8.90 -0.15 1.67
C ARG A 157 8.18 -1.33 2.31
N VAL A 158 7.07 -1.08 2.96
CA VAL A 158 6.15 -2.11 3.46
C VAL A 158 4.74 -1.87 2.92
N HIS A 159 3.95 -2.94 2.84
CA HIS A 159 2.53 -2.80 2.53
C HIS A 159 1.82 -2.12 3.72
N ASP A 160 0.97 -1.16 3.40
CA ASP A 160 0.25 -0.37 4.39
C ASP A 160 -1.00 -1.12 4.85
N SER A 161 -0.80 -2.07 5.78
CA SER A 161 -1.88 -2.82 6.42
C SER A 161 -1.68 -2.87 7.92
N PHE A 162 -2.75 -2.68 8.68
CA PHE A 162 -2.73 -2.61 10.15
C PHE A 162 -2.00 -3.79 10.79
N ASP A 163 -2.33 -5.02 10.38
CA ASP A 163 -1.73 -6.22 10.98
C ASP A 163 -0.22 -6.31 10.73
N LEU A 164 0.25 -5.92 9.52
CA LEU A 164 1.66 -5.88 9.20
C LEU A 164 2.38 -4.80 10.00
N LEU A 165 1.85 -3.58 10.04
CA LEU A 165 2.47 -2.47 10.76
C LEU A 165 2.62 -2.79 12.25
N LYS A 166 1.59 -3.36 12.87
CA LYS A 166 1.64 -3.84 14.25
C LYS A 166 2.66 -4.97 14.45
N TYR A 167 2.80 -5.87 13.48
CA TYR A 167 3.85 -6.91 13.50
C TYR A 167 5.24 -6.29 13.46
N LEU A 168 5.48 -5.32 12.57
CA LEU A 168 6.76 -4.65 12.40
C LEU A 168 7.15 -3.87 13.67
N GLU A 169 6.20 -3.13 14.24
CA GLU A 169 6.40 -2.41 15.49
C GLU A 169 6.78 -3.35 16.65
N LYS A 170 6.06 -4.46 16.80
CA LYS A 170 6.36 -5.48 17.83
C LYS A 170 7.79 -6.02 17.72
N HIS A 171 8.33 -6.11 16.51
CA HIS A 171 9.68 -6.62 16.24
C HIS A 171 10.71 -5.50 16.04
N ALA A 172 10.34 -4.23 16.30
CA ALA A 172 11.16 -3.04 16.12
C ALA A 172 11.80 -2.95 14.72
N ILE A 173 11.05 -3.34 13.67
CA ILE A 173 11.49 -3.30 12.28
C ILE A 173 11.00 -2.00 11.65
N ASN A 174 11.92 -1.22 11.07
CA ASN A 174 11.64 0.08 10.48
C ASN A 174 12.13 0.17 9.03
N ILE A 175 11.55 1.08 8.25
CA ILE A 175 12.09 1.42 6.94
C ILE A 175 13.53 1.92 7.10
N GLY A 176 14.43 1.42 6.25
CA GLY A 176 15.86 1.67 6.34
C GLY A 176 16.65 0.62 7.12
N ASP A 177 15.98 -0.33 7.77
CA ASP A 177 16.68 -1.41 8.46
C ASP A 177 17.28 -2.42 7.49
N LYS A 178 18.40 -3.02 7.94
CA LYS A 178 19.08 -4.09 7.22
C LYS A 178 18.55 -5.44 7.69
N LEU A 179 18.02 -6.20 6.75
CA LEU A 179 17.55 -7.56 6.95
C LEU A 179 18.56 -8.51 6.30
N GLN A 180 19.22 -9.35 7.10
CA GLN A 180 20.12 -10.36 6.55
C GLN A 180 19.38 -11.67 6.35
N VAL A 181 19.09 -12.01 5.10
CA VAL A 181 18.48 -13.29 4.72
C VAL A 181 19.53 -14.38 4.89
N GLN A 182 19.25 -15.35 5.75
CA GLN A 182 20.10 -16.53 5.97
C GLN A 182 19.69 -17.67 5.04
N GLN A 183 18.40 -17.98 5.04
CA GLN A 183 17.82 -19.03 4.21
C GLN A 183 16.31 -18.86 4.06
N PHE A 184 15.77 -19.52 3.06
CA PHE A 184 14.35 -19.76 2.89
C PHE A 184 14.08 -21.26 2.91
N ASP A 185 13.17 -21.72 3.77
CA ASP A 185 12.71 -23.10 3.83
C ASP A 185 11.45 -23.26 2.98
N ASP A 186 11.56 -23.90 1.84
CA ASP A 186 10.46 -24.15 0.89
C ASP A 186 9.35 -25.05 1.48
N PHE A 187 9.66 -25.89 2.47
CA PHE A 187 8.65 -26.78 3.09
C PHE A 187 7.76 -26.04 4.07
N SER A 188 8.36 -25.26 4.97
CA SER A 188 7.61 -24.46 5.96
C SER A 188 7.15 -23.11 5.44
N ASN A 189 7.65 -22.65 4.27
CA ASN A 189 7.45 -21.30 3.73
C ASN A 189 7.91 -20.20 4.70
N ILE A 190 9.06 -20.39 5.34
CA ILE A 190 9.62 -19.47 6.32
C ILE A 190 10.98 -18.96 5.86
N PHE A 191 11.16 -17.65 5.95
CA PHE A 191 12.46 -16.98 5.88
C PHE A 191 13.08 -16.93 7.26
N THR A 192 14.36 -17.32 7.37
CA THR A 192 15.20 -17.03 8.53
C THR A 192 16.02 -15.80 8.24
N LEU A 193 15.78 -14.74 8.97
CA LEU A 193 16.46 -13.44 8.85
C LEU A 193 17.26 -13.15 10.13
N ILE A 194 18.30 -12.33 9.99
CA ILE A 194 18.90 -11.65 11.15
C ILE A 194 18.57 -10.17 11.07
N HIS A 195 17.99 -9.65 12.13
CA HIS A 195 17.70 -8.24 12.33
C HIS A 195 18.21 -7.83 13.71
N ASN A 196 19.03 -6.77 13.80
CA ASN A 196 19.63 -6.29 15.04
C ASN A 196 20.38 -7.38 15.87
N ASN A 197 21.04 -8.33 15.17
CA ASN A 197 21.73 -9.51 15.74
C ASN A 197 20.80 -10.57 16.37
N GLU A 198 19.51 -10.46 16.17
CA GLU A 198 18.52 -11.47 16.60
C GLU A 198 17.96 -12.21 15.41
N GLU A 199 17.68 -13.50 15.62
CA GLU A 199 17.01 -14.32 14.59
C GLU A 199 15.52 -14.00 14.55
N LEU A 200 15.03 -13.77 13.35
CA LEU A 200 13.64 -13.48 13.06
C LEU A 200 13.10 -14.45 12.02
N LEU A 201 12.02 -15.13 12.34
CA LEU A 201 11.30 -16.02 11.42
C LEU A 201 10.14 -15.24 10.77
N VAL A 202 10.19 -15.13 9.45
CA VAL A 202 9.20 -14.39 8.67
C VAL A 202 8.50 -15.33 7.71
N SER A 203 7.17 -15.42 7.78
CA SER A 203 6.38 -16.23 6.85
C SER A 203 6.44 -15.66 5.42
N LEU A 204 6.21 -16.52 4.43
CA LEU A 204 6.12 -16.09 3.02
C LEU A 204 5.06 -15.01 2.82
N GLU A 205 3.94 -15.07 3.55
CA GLU A 205 2.86 -14.07 3.43
C GLU A 205 3.28 -12.70 3.97
N ILE A 206 4.08 -12.64 5.02
CA ILE A 206 4.68 -11.38 5.49
C ILE A 206 5.75 -10.92 4.48
N ALA A 207 6.61 -11.83 4.01
CA ALA A 207 7.68 -11.51 3.08
C ALA A 207 7.18 -10.92 1.74
N LYS A 208 5.97 -11.27 1.29
CA LYS A 208 5.30 -10.65 0.12
C LYS A 208 4.98 -9.17 0.31
N GLN A 209 4.86 -8.73 1.55
CA GLN A 209 4.45 -7.38 1.92
C GLN A 209 5.64 -6.48 2.34
N LEU A 210 6.85 -7.04 2.39
CA LEU A 210 8.10 -6.32 2.67
C LEU A 210 8.86 -6.14 1.36
N TYR A 211 9.20 -4.92 1.00
CA TYR A 211 9.94 -4.60 -0.22
C TYR A 211 11.35 -4.17 0.12
N VAL A 212 12.31 -4.71 -0.60
CA VAL A 212 13.71 -4.60 -0.24
C VAL A 212 14.59 -4.25 -1.43
N GLU A 213 15.78 -3.74 -1.15
CA GLU A 213 16.85 -3.52 -2.11
C GLU A 213 18.09 -4.32 -1.67
N LYS A 214 18.68 -5.10 -2.59
CA LYS A 214 19.89 -5.87 -2.30
C LYS A 214 21.06 -4.94 -2.06
N MET A 215 21.73 -5.09 -0.94
CA MET A 215 22.96 -4.34 -0.63
C MET A 215 24.17 -5.09 -1.24
N ASN A 216 25.09 -4.32 -1.85
CA ASN A 216 26.33 -4.84 -2.43
C ASN A 216 27.38 -5.16 -1.34
#